data_35e2fcee5f08947ea3debef85c29822d
#
_entry.id   35e2fcee5f08947ea3debef85c29822d
#
_cell.length_a   1.000
_cell.length_b   1.000
_cell.length_c   1.000
_cell.angle_alpha   90.00
_cell.angle_beta   90.00
_cell.angle_gamma   90.00
#
_symmetry.space_group_name_H-M   'P 1'
#
loop_
_entity.id
_entity.type
_entity.pdbx_description
1 polymer ?
#
loop_
_entity_poly.entity_id
_entity_poly.type
_entity_poly.pdbx_seq_one_letter_code
_entity_poly.pdbx_strand_id
1 'polypeptide(L)'
;MPNRAYEFVQLDVFTRTPLTGNPLAVFTDARGLIDSEMQALAREMNLSETTFILPRDRATEAREGKKVRIFTVEEELPFAGHPTLGTALYLHALQRATDQGTSDEITLDLGAGKIPVRFTASSKSAGRERVDGQVFGEMRQRDPEFGTTLSREEVARVIGIAVGEIASEWPIQVISTGLAFAIVPVPSPQILANLKFTFAQAAAFLERTKARFFYFLCPERRQGRLEARARMFFYGGEDPATGSAAGCAASWMARYGRAKSDEQVVIRQGVEIHRPSEIYVRARGQGEHVTDVRVGGYAVEVLRGRVTL
;
A
#
# COMPACT_ATOMS: atom_id res chain seq x y z
N MET A 1 15.04 12.13 -33.89
CA MET A 1 15.16 12.82 -32.58
C MET A 1 16.35 12.21 -31.86
N PRO A 2 17.12 12.94 -31.01
CA PRO A 2 18.18 12.31 -30.27
C PRO A 2 17.55 11.27 -29.30
N ASN A 3 18.16 10.08 -29.24
CA ASN A 3 17.75 9.04 -28.31
C ASN A 3 17.89 9.56 -26.88
N ARG A 4 16.77 9.67 -26.16
CA ARG A 4 16.73 10.03 -24.74
C ARG A 4 16.71 8.75 -23.91
N ALA A 5 17.56 8.69 -22.89
CA ALA A 5 17.67 7.51 -22.03
C ALA A 5 17.28 7.86 -20.60
N TYR A 6 16.50 6.98 -19.98
CA TYR A 6 15.98 7.14 -18.62
C TYR A 6 16.30 5.90 -17.79
N GLU A 7 16.98 6.12 -16.68
CA GLU A 7 17.32 5.07 -15.73
C GLU A 7 16.11 4.77 -14.83
N PHE A 8 15.89 3.50 -14.52
CA PHE A 8 14.90 3.09 -13.56
C PHE A 8 15.42 1.98 -12.64
N VAL A 9 14.79 1.84 -11.49
CA VAL A 9 14.94 0.71 -10.60
C VAL A 9 13.60 0.05 -10.41
N GLN A 10 13.59 -1.26 -10.23
CA GLN A 10 12.41 -1.98 -9.77
C GLN A 10 12.62 -2.42 -8.33
N LEU A 11 11.67 -2.07 -7.49
CA LEU A 11 11.62 -2.44 -6.08
C LEU A 11 10.51 -3.47 -5.87
N ASP A 12 10.71 -4.35 -4.92
CA ASP A 12 9.63 -5.08 -4.27
C ASP A 12 9.32 -4.41 -2.93
N VAL A 13 8.09 -3.90 -2.80
CA VAL A 13 7.64 -3.12 -1.63
C VAL A 13 6.81 -3.99 -0.70
N PHE A 14 6.83 -3.68 0.61
CA PHE A 14 6.24 -4.46 1.69
C PHE A 14 6.86 -5.84 1.85
N THR A 15 8.14 -5.94 1.58
CA THR A 15 8.92 -7.17 1.76
C THR A 15 10.38 -6.87 2.06
N ARG A 16 11.07 -7.88 2.59
CA ARG A 16 12.53 -7.92 2.74
C ARG A 16 13.19 -8.94 1.81
N THR A 17 12.39 -9.72 1.12
CA THR A 17 12.85 -10.82 0.26
C THR A 17 12.59 -10.46 -1.20
N PRO A 18 13.60 -10.48 -2.07
CA PRO A 18 13.41 -10.29 -3.49
C PRO A 18 12.39 -11.27 -4.08
N LEU A 19 11.68 -10.82 -5.12
CA LEU A 19 10.66 -11.57 -5.86
C LEU A 19 9.40 -11.88 -5.04
N THR A 20 9.18 -11.14 -3.96
CA THR A 20 7.95 -11.12 -3.17
C THR A 20 7.45 -9.67 -3.04
N GLY A 21 6.39 -9.39 -2.25
CA GLY A 21 5.90 -8.02 -2.11
C GLY A 21 5.21 -7.47 -3.35
N ASN A 22 4.99 -6.16 -3.38
CA ASN A 22 4.37 -5.46 -4.51
C ASN A 22 5.44 -4.79 -5.38
N PRO A 23 5.58 -5.18 -6.66
CA PRO A 23 6.60 -4.63 -7.53
C PRO A 23 6.27 -3.17 -7.91
N LEU A 24 7.32 -2.33 -7.94
CA LEU A 24 7.26 -0.91 -8.27
C LEU A 24 8.41 -0.53 -9.18
N ALA A 25 8.13 0.04 -10.34
CA ALA A 25 9.15 0.72 -11.13
C ALA A 25 9.29 2.18 -10.70
N VAL A 26 10.52 2.63 -10.50
CA VAL A 26 10.86 4.01 -10.12
C VAL A 26 11.82 4.58 -11.16
N PHE A 27 11.35 5.50 -12.01
CA PHE A 27 12.20 6.28 -12.89
C PHE A 27 12.90 7.34 -12.05
N THR A 28 14.24 7.25 -12.01
CA THR A 28 15.06 7.97 -11.02
C THR A 28 15.30 9.44 -11.37
N ASP A 29 15.18 9.78 -12.66
CA ASP A 29 15.19 11.14 -13.17
C ASP A 29 14.30 11.20 -14.43
N ALA A 30 13.10 11.72 -14.26
CA ALA A 30 12.09 11.82 -15.31
C ALA A 30 12.02 13.21 -15.97
N ARG A 31 13.05 14.05 -15.79
CA ARG A 31 13.08 15.37 -16.42
C ARG A 31 13.03 15.25 -17.94
N GLY A 32 12.16 16.04 -18.57
CA GLY A 32 11.97 16.04 -20.02
C GLY A 32 10.99 14.99 -20.54
N LEU A 33 10.46 14.09 -19.71
CA LEU A 33 9.30 13.27 -20.06
C LEU A 33 8.03 14.13 -20.01
N ILE A 34 7.19 13.98 -21.04
CA ILE A 34 5.83 14.54 -21.05
C ILE A 34 4.82 13.51 -20.50
N ASP A 35 3.61 13.95 -20.20
CA ASP A 35 2.57 13.12 -19.57
C ASP A 35 2.28 11.84 -20.36
N SER A 36 2.17 11.95 -21.69
CA SER A 36 1.91 10.80 -22.57
C SER A 36 3.05 9.79 -22.58
N GLU A 37 4.30 10.23 -22.42
CA GLU A 37 5.48 9.35 -22.33
C GLU A 37 5.53 8.63 -21.00
N MET A 38 5.24 9.33 -19.87
CA MET A 38 5.15 8.69 -18.56
C MET A 38 4.05 7.64 -18.53
N GLN A 39 2.88 7.95 -19.12
CA GLN A 39 1.79 6.97 -19.24
C GLN A 39 2.16 5.78 -20.14
N ALA A 40 2.87 6.01 -21.24
CA ALA A 40 3.34 4.94 -22.12
C ALA A 40 4.37 4.04 -21.43
N LEU A 41 5.31 4.63 -20.68
CA LEU A 41 6.30 3.92 -19.88
C LEU A 41 5.65 3.10 -18.76
N ALA A 42 4.62 3.63 -18.10
CA ALA A 42 3.86 2.88 -17.08
C ALA A 42 3.17 1.64 -17.70
N ARG A 43 2.63 1.75 -18.90
CA ARG A 43 2.07 0.61 -19.65
C ARG A 43 3.16 -0.40 -20.06
N GLU A 44 4.31 0.07 -20.52
CA GLU A 44 5.44 -0.78 -20.90
C GLU A 44 5.98 -1.58 -19.71
N MET A 45 6.10 -0.94 -18.54
CA MET A 45 6.50 -1.62 -17.30
C MET A 45 5.47 -2.66 -16.85
N ASN A 46 4.19 -2.45 -17.18
CA ASN A 46 3.07 -3.36 -16.89
C ASN A 46 3.01 -3.83 -15.44
N LEU A 47 3.32 -2.93 -14.51
CA LEU A 47 3.18 -3.12 -13.06
C LEU A 47 1.91 -2.42 -12.55
N SER A 48 1.49 -2.72 -11.34
CA SER A 48 0.34 -2.04 -10.71
C SER A 48 0.49 -0.53 -10.78
N GLU A 49 1.68 -0.02 -10.42
CA GLU A 49 2.06 1.38 -10.58
C GLU A 49 3.54 1.55 -10.96
N THR A 50 3.81 2.70 -11.54
CA THR A 50 5.15 3.20 -11.88
C THR A 50 5.28 4.62 -11.36
N THR A 51 6.41 4.96 -10.76
CA THR A 51 6.69 6.31 -10.27
C THR A 51 7.78 7.01 -11.06
N PHE A 52 7.63 8.33 -11.17
CA PHE A 52 8.54 9.21 -11.88
C PHE A 52 9.02 10.31 -10.94
N ILE A 53 10.32 10.28 -10.61
CA ILE A 53 10.95 11.34 -9.82
C ILE A 53 11.31 12.48 -10.75
N LEU A 54 10.88 13.70 -10.40
CA LEU A 54 11.16 14.94 -11.12
C LEU A 54 12.07 15.81 -10.27
N PRO A 55 13.40 15.67 -10.36
CA PRO A 55 14.35 16.42 -9.54
C PRO A 55 14.19 17.92 -9.73
N ARG A 56 14.25 18.67 -8.63
CA ARG A 56 14.19 20.12 -8.54
C ARG A 56 15.49 20.65 -7.94
N ASP A 57 15.65 21.96 -7.93
CA ASP A 57 16.75 22.58 -7.19
C ASP A 57 16.61 22.33 -5.68
N ARG A 58 17.76 22.38 -4.99
CA ARG A 58 17.86 22.01 -3.57
C ARG A 58 16.96 22.84 -2.64
N ALA A 59 16.79 24.13 -2.94
CA ALA A 59 15.95 25.03 -2.12
C ALA A 59 14.47 24.69 -2.25
N THR A 60 14.02 24.38 -3.46
CA THR A 60 12.65 23.93 -3.74
C THR A 60 12.37 22.58 -3.09
N GLU A 61 13.28 21.59 -3.21
CA GLU A 61 13.11 20.28 -2.58
C GLU A 61 13.09 20.36 -1.05
N ALA A 62 13.89 21.25 -0.44
CA ALA A 62 13.88 21.47 1.00
C ALA A 62 12.56 22.07 1.51
N ARG A 63 11.91 22.92 0.71
CA ARG A 63 10.63 23.57 1.05
C ARG A 63 9.42 22.72 0.72
N GLU A 64 9.44 22.03 -0.42
CA GLU A 64 8.26 21.39 -1.03
C GLU A 64 8.31 19.87 -1.00
N GLY A 65 9.49 19.29 -0.78
CA GLY A 65 9.73 17.85 -0.87
C GLY A 65 10.17 17.44 -2.28
N LYS A 66 10.39 16.14 -2.44
CA LYS A 66 10.76 15.51 -3.72
C LYS A 66 9.52 15.37 -4.61
N LYS A 67 9.54 15.96 -5.80
CA LYS A 67 8.42 15.83 -6.74
C LYS A 67 8.37 14.42 -7.31
N VAL A 68 7.22 13.77 -7.17
CA VAL A 68 6.98 12.43 -7.70
C VAL A 68 5.59 12.37 -8.33
N ARG A 69 5.49 11.69 -9.45
CA ARG A 69 4.22 11.37 -10.11
C ARG A 69 4.03 9.85 -10.13
N ILE A 70 2.79 9.41 -10.01
CA ILE A 70 2.41 8.00 -9.89
C ILE A 70 1.43 7.65 -11.01
N PHE A 71 1.76 6.62 -11.78
CA PHE A 71 0.92 6.17 -12.89
C PHE A 71 0.60 4.69 -12.73
N THR A 72 -0.67 4.34 -12.97
CA THR A 72 -1.08 2.97 -13.30
C THR A 72 -0.89 2.73 -14.79
N VAL A 73 -1.20 1.54 -15.26
CA VAL A 73 -1.27 1.25 -16.70
C VAL A 73 -2.35 2.06 -17.43
N GLU A 74 -3.34 2.62 -16.71
CA GLU A 74 -4.48 3.33 -17.28
C GLU A 74 -4.39 4.86 -17.10
N GLU A 75 -4.03 5.33 -15.92
CA GLU A 75 -4.14 6.74 -15.53
C GLU A 75 -3.09 7.18 -14.51
N GLU A 76 -2.90 8.50 -14.38
CA GLU A 76 -2.14 9.08 -13.27
C GLU A 76 -2.99 9.11 -11.99
N LEU A 77 -2.38 8.68 -10.88
CA LEU A 77 -2.99 8.73 -9.55
C LEU A 77 -2.42 9.89 -8.72
N PRO A 78 -3.27 10.63 -8.00
CA PRO A 78 -2.80 11.67 -7.08
C PRO A 78 -2.03 11.10 -5.89
N PHE A 79 -2.29 9.84 -5.53
CA PHE A 79 -1.66 9.11 -4.43
C PHE A 79 -1.86 7.61 -4.57
N ALA A 80 -0.83 6.84 -4.21
CA ALA A 80 -0.93 5.38 -3.99
C ALA A 80 0.05 4.95 -2.88
N GLY A 81 -0.34 3.98 -2.05
CA GLY A 81 0.38 3.63 -0.81
C GLY A 81 1.77 3.05 -1.06
N HIS A 82 1.86 1.90 -1.75
CA HIS A 82 3.14 1.24 -1.98
C HIS A 82 4.11 2.05 -2.87
N PRO A 83 3.66 2.80 -3.90
CA PRO A 83 4.54 3.65 -4.69
C PRO A 83 5.16 4.77 -3.87
N THR A 84 4.39 5.41 -2.99
CA THR A 84 4.87 6.44 -2.08
C THR A 84 5.94 5.89 -1.14
N LEU A 85 5.65 4.77 -0.46
CA LEU A 85 6.58 4.16 0.46
C LEU A 85 7.85 3.65 -0.24
N GLY A 86 7.70 2.95 -1.35
CA GLY A 86 8.83 2.39 -2.12
C GLY A 86 9.76 3.47 -2.65
N THR A 87 9.20 4.53 -3.26
CA THR A 87 10.00 5.67 -3.77
C THR A 87 10.73 6.38 -2.65
N ALA A 88 10.10 6.60 -1.49
CA ALA A 88 10.74 7.23 -0.36
C ALA A 88 11.88 6.37 0.23
N LEU A 89 11.68 5.04 0.33
CA LEU A 89 12.73 4.10 0.76
C LEU A 89 13.91 4.07 -0.20
N TYR A 90 13.65 4.11 -1.52
CA TYR A 90 14.69 4.24 -2.53
C TYR A 90 15.51 5.53 -2.36
N LEU A 91 14.84 6.68 -2.22
CA LEU A 91 15.51 7.97 -2.02
C LEU A 91 16.34 8.00 -0.72
N HIS A 92 15.83 7.40 0.35
CA HIS A 92 16.55 7.26 1.60
C HIS A 92 17.81 6.38 1.44
N ALA A 93 17.70 5.26 0.73
CA ALA A 93 18.85 4.39 0.44
C ALA A 93 19.90 5.11 -0.42
N LEU A 94 19.47 5.93 -1.38
CA LEU A 94 20.36 6.74 -2.21
C LEU A 94 21.11 7.80 -1.38
N GLN A 95 20.45 8.49 -0.45
CA GLN A 95 21.09 9.43 0.47
C GLN A 95 22.19 8.76 1.32
N ARG A 96 21.91 7.56 1.83
CA ARG A 96 22.89 6.76 2.58
C ARG A 96 24.11 6.38 1.74
N ALA A 97 23.89 5.98 0.50
CA ALA A 97 24.97 5.56 -0.41
C ALA A 97 25.86 6.72 -0.86
N THR A 98 25.34 7.95 -0.88
CA THR A 98 26.06 9.14 -1.35
C THR A 98 26.63 10.01 -0.22
N ASP A 99 26.56 9.55 1.02
CA ASP A 99 27.05 10.26 2.22
C ASP A 99 26.50 11.69 2.40
N GLN A 100 25.32 11.95 1.83
CA GLN A 100 24.66 13.27 1.87
C GLN A 100 23.95 13.55 3.21
N GLY A 101 24.23 12.75 4.25
CA GLY A 101 23.50 12.77 5.51
C GLY A 101 22.14 12.06 5.38
N THR A 102 21.85 11.13 6.28
CA THR A 102 20.55 10.45 6.32
C THR A 102 19.53 11.31 7.06
N SER A 103 18.40 11.60 6.40
CA SER A 103 17.26 12.22 7.06
C SER A 103 16.36 11.14 7.64
N ASP A 104 15.85 11.36 8.85
CA ASP A 104 14.83 10.47 9.44
C ASP A 104 13.46 10.61 8.77
N GLU A 105 13.32 11.55 7.85
CA GLU A 105 12.09 11.81 7.12
C GLU A 105 12.40 12.31 5.70
N ILE A 106 11.67 11.79 4.71
CA ILE A 106 11.61 12.32 3.34
C ILE A 106 10.17 12.70 3.03
N THR A 107 9.95 13.92 2.61
CA THR A 107 8.64 14.36 2.12
C THR A 107 8.59 14.23 0.60
N LEU A 108 7.56 13.51 0.10
CA LEU A 108 7.22 13.48 -1.32
C LEU A 108 6.13 14.51 -1.62
N ASP A 109 6.31 15.26 -2.70
CA ASP A 109 5.31 16.18 -3.26
C ASP A 109 4.55 15.43 -4.38
N LEU A 110 3.36 14.95 -4.03
CA LEU A 110 2.47 14.17 -4.89
C LEU A 110 1.27 15.00 -5.35
N GLY A 111 0.46 14.47 -6.26
CA GLY A 111 -0.80 15.10 -6.67
C GLY A 111 -1.77 15.34 -5.52
N ALA A 112 -1.77 14.50 -4.49
CA ALA A 112 -2.59 14.66 -3.28
C ALA A 112 -1.99 15.63 -2.24
N GLY A 113 -0.80 16.23 -2.52
CA GLY A 113 -0.06 17.10 -1.62
C GLY A 113 1.19 16.45 -1.02
N LYS A 114 1.71 17.06 0.02
CA LYS A 114 2.97 16.64 0.67
C LYS A 114 2.73 15.46 1.59
N ILE A 115 3.44 14.38 1.35
CA ILE A 115 3.37 13.15 2.14
C ILE A 115 4.73 12.87 2.78
N PRO A 116 4.88 13.06 4.09
CA PRO A 116 6.08 12.69 4.81
C PRO A 116 6.13 11.18 5.04
N VAL A 117 7.29 10.59 4.77
CA VAL A 117 7.63 9.21 5.11
C VAL A 117 8.76 9.24 6.11
N ARG A 118 8.55 8.66 7.28
CA ARG A 118 9.53 8.57 8.36
C ARG A 118 10.26 7.26 8.32
N PHE A 119 11.54 7.31 8.65
CA PHE A 119 12.39 6.14 8.66
C PHE A 119 12.88 5.83 10.07
N THR A 120 12.89 4.54 10.39
CA THR A 120 13.53 4.04 11.60
C THR A 120 14.56 3.00 11.20
N ALA A 121 15.80 3.18 11.64
CA ALA A 121 16.78 2.12 11.55
C ALA A 121 16.20 0.89 12.26
N SER A 122 16.35 -0.29 11.69
CA SER A 122 15.86 -1.55 12.28
C SER A 122 16.57 -1.81 13.62
N SER A 123 16.19 -1.06 14.65
CA SER A 123 16.61 -1.26 16.03
C SER A 123 15.46 -1.89 16.81
N LYS A 124 15.63 -3.15 17.19
CA LYS A 124 14.93 -3.78 18.32
C LYS A 124 13.40 -3.55 18.44
N SER A 125 12.63 -3.61 17.40
CA SER A 125 11.20 -3.79 17.58
C SER A 125 10.85 -5.27 17.45
N ALA A 126 10.51 -5.84 18.62
CA ALA A 126 9.83 -7.11 18.81
C ALA A 126 10.50 -8.37 18.23
N GLY A 127 11.67 -8.76 18.75
CA GLY A 127 12.03 -10.19 18.84
C GLY A 127 12.28 -10.94 17.52
N ARG A 128 12.68 -10.28 16.44
CA ARG A 128 13.20 -10.93 15.23
C ARG A 128 14.62 -10.46 14.93
N GLU A 129 15.46 -11.40 14.48
CA GLU A 129 16.86 -11.18 14.16
C GLU A 129 17.06 -10.03 13.17
N ARG A 130 18.16 -9.31 13.37
CA ARG A 130 18.67 -8.28 12.45
C ARG A 130 18.82 -8.87 11.06
N VAL A 131 18.05 -8.39 10.10
CA VAL A 131 18.46 -8.43 8.70
C VAL A 131 19.25 -7.15 8.48
N ASP A 132 20.56 -7.29 8.31
CA ASP A 132 21.50 -6.18 8.25
C ASP A 132 21.11 -5.11 7.23
N GLY A 133 21.01 -3.87 7.69
CA GLY A 133 20.99 -2.67 6.85
C GLY A 133 19.64 -2.23 6.30
N GLN A 134 18.56 -2.99 6.47
CA GLN A 134 17.24 -2.59 5.95
C GLN A 134 16.56 -1.53 6.84
N VAL A 135 16.00 -0.54 6.19
CA VAL A 135 15.30 0.59 6.82
C VAL A 135 13.81 0.37 6.76
N PHE A 136 13.15 0.59 7.88
CA PHE A 136 11.69 0.60 7.95
C PHE A 136 11.17 2.00 7.60
N GLY A 137 10.27 2.10 6.63
CA GLY A 137 9.55 3.33 6.30
C GLY A 137 8.12 3.28 6.81
N GLU A 138 7.62 4.40 7.31
CA GLU A 138 6.23 4.55 7.76
C GLU A 138 5.66 5.89 7.28
N MET A 139 4.44 5.88 6.75
CA MET A 139 3.70 7.08 6.39
C MET A 139 2.39 7.16 7.18
N ARG A 140 1.97 8.38 7.50
CA ARG A 140 0.63 8.65 8.03
C ARG A 140 -0.35 8.79 6.86
N GLN A 141 -1.49 8.14 6.98
CA GLN A 141 -2.65 8.34 6.12
C GLN A 141 -3.59 9.39 6.73
N ARG A 142 -4.61 9.79 5.97
CA ARG A 142 -5.68 10.65 6.50
C ARG A 142 -6.40 9.91 7.63
N ASP A 143 -6.96 10.67 8.57
CA ASP A 143 -7.83 10.09 9.59
C ASP A 143 -9.05 9.44 8.91
N PRO A 144 -9.55 8.31 9.43
CA PRO A 144 -10.52 7.50 8.72
C PRO A 144 -11.90 8.12 8.69
N GLU A 145 -12.54 8.06 7.53
CA GLU A 145 -13.97 8.31 7.36
C GLU A 145 -14.69 6.95 7.38
N PHE A 146 -15.58 6.78 8.35
CA PHE A 146 -16.39 5.57 8.49
C PHE A 146 -17.72 5.74 7.75
N GLY A 147 -17.84 5.08 6.61
CA GLY A 147 -19.03 5.11 5.76
C GLY A 147 -20.05 4.02 6.12
N THR A 148 -20.82 3.62 5.11
CA THR A 148 -21.95 2.71 5.25
C THR A 148 -21.53 1.31 5.70
N THR A 149 -22.31 0.72 6.60
CA THR A 149 -22.29 -0.70 6.92
C THR A 149 -23.07 -1.46 5.84
N LEU A 150 -22.50 -2.57 5.35
CA LEU A 150 -23.08 -3.37 4.27
C LEU A 150 -23.73 -4.67 4.80
N SER A 151 -24.81 -5.13 4.14
CA SER A 151 -25.46 -6.41 4.45
C SER A 151 -24.53 -7.58 4.08
N ARG A 152 -24.38 -8.54 5.01
CA ARG A 152 -23.64 -9.78 4.77
C ARG A 152 -24.24 -10.60 3.64
N GLU A 153 -25.56 -10.66 3.58
CA GLU A 153 -26.34 -11.39 2.57
C GLU A 153 -26.12 -10.80 1.16
N GLU A 154 -26.12 -9.47 1.06
CA GLU A 154 -25.86 -8.81 -0.23
C GLU A 154 -24.41 -9.01 -0.68
N VAL A 155 -23.43 -8.80 0.24
CA VAL A 155 -22.01 -8.99 -0.07
C VAL A 155 -21.75 -10.44 -0.45
N ALA A 156 -22.23 -11.43 0.32
CA ALA A 156 -22.05 -12.86 0.03
C ALA A 156 -22.59 -13.23 -1.37
N ARG A 157 -23.78 -12.71 -1.73
CA ARG A 157 -24.37 -12.92 -3.05
C ARG A 157 -23.51 -12.33 -4.16
N VAL A 158 -23.00 -11.11 -3.95
CA VAL A 158 -22.18 -10.40 -4.95
C VAL A 158 -20.85 -11.09 -5.19
N ILE A 159 -20.18 -11.55 -4.13
CA ILE A 159 -18.88 -12.24 -4.25
C ILE A 159 -19.01 -13.75 -4.51
N GLY A 160 -20.22 -14.30 -4.46
CA GLY A 160 -20.48 -15.70 -4.80
C GLY A 160 -20.07 -16.72 -3.73
N ILE A 161 -20.20 -16.37 -2.44
CA ILE A 161 -19.88 -17.25 -1.31
C ILE A 161 -21.10 -17.46 -0.41
N ALA A 162 -21.03 -18.43 0.51
CA ALA A 162 -22.06 -18.62 1.51
C ALA A 162 -21.99 -17.49 2.57
N VAL A 163 -23.16 -17.06 3.09
CA VAL A 163 -23.21 -15.99 4.12
C VAL A 163 -22.40 -16.36 5.37
N GLY A 164 -22.33 -17.67 5.72
CA GLY A 164 -21.52 -18.17 6.83
C GLY A 164 -20.00 -18.06 6.63
N GLU A 165 -19.54 -17.79 5.42
CA GLU A 165 -18.12 -17.54 5.11
C GLU A 165 -17.71 -16.09 5.36
N ILE A 166 -18.64 -15.21 5.75
CA ILE A 166 -18.38 -13.87 6.26
C ILE A 166 -18.59 -13.89 7.78
N ALA A 167 -17.64 -13.36 8.54
CA ALA A 167 -17.73 -13.34 10.00
C ALA A 167 -18.97 -12.55 10.46
N SER A 168 -19.72 -13.12 11.41
CA SER A 168 -20.99 -12.55 11.91
C SER A 168 -20.80 -11.56 13.03
N GLU A 169 -19.69 -11.65 13.73
CA GLU A 169 -19.42 -10.88 14.95
C GLU A 169 -19.05 -9.41 14.67
N TRP A 170 -18.70 -9.10 13.42
CA TRP A 170 -18.26 -7.76 13.05
C TRP A 170 -18.90 -7.29 11.75
N PRO A 171 -19.21 -5.99 11.65
CA PRO A 171 -19.83 -5.46 10.45
C PRO A 171 -18.85 -5.38 9.27
N ILE A 172 -19.40 -5.54 8.07
CA ILE A 172 -18.76 -5.11 6.84
C ILE A 172 -18.95 -3.59 6.77
N GLN A 173 -17.88 -2.84 6.66
CA GLN A 173 -17.99 -1.37 6.61
C GLN A 173 -17.11 -0.77 5.53
N VAL A 174 -17.66 0.24 4.85
CA VAL A 174 -16.89 1.09 3.95
C VAL A 174 -16.08 2.09 4.79
N ILE A 175 -14.77 2.10 4.60
CA ILE A 175 -13.85 3.00 5.32
C ILE A 175 -12.90 3.64 4.32
N SER A 176 -12.62 4.93 4.49
CA SER A 176 -11.69 5.67 3.67
C SER A 176 -10.63 6.37 4.52
N THR A 177 -9.38 6.17 4.17
CA THR A 177 -8.23 6.98 4.62
C THR A 177 -7.63 7.79 3.47
N GLY A 178 -8.46 8.05 2.45
CA GLY A 178 -8.12 8.70 1.18
C GLY A 178 -8.73 7.98 -0.02
N LEU A 179 -8.80 6.64 0.02
CA LEU A 179 -9.53 5.80 -0.91
C LEU A 179 -10.45 4.86 -0.12
N ALA A 180 -11.69 4.71 -0.56
CA ALA A 180 -12.71 3.95 0.16
C ALA A 180 -12.64 2.45 -0.16
N PHE A 181 -12.55 1.61 0.88
CA PHE A 181 -12.61 0.15 0.78
C PHE A 181 -13.74 -0.40 1.64
N ALA A 182 -14.45 -1.41 1.12
CA ALA A 182 -15.36 -2.21 1.94
C ALA A 182 -14.54 -3.30 2.65
N ILE A 183 -14.35 -3.16 3.96
CA ILE A 183 -13.64 -4.14 4.77
C ILE A 183 -14.58 -5.31 5.07
N VAL A 184 -14.24 -6.48 4.56
CA VAL A 184 -15.03 -7.71 4.69
C VAL A 184 -14.32 -8.68 5.64
N PRO A 185 -14.79 -8.85 6.89
CA PRO A 185 -14.19 -9.79 7.83
C PRO A 185 -14.48 -11.23 7.43
N VAL A 186 -13.42 -12.04 7.33
CA VAL A 186 -13.49 -13.47 7.01
C VAL A 186 -13.06 -14.28 8.24
N PRO A 187 -13.79 -15.35 8.61
CA PRO A 187 -13.58 -16.04 9.89
C PRO A 187 -12.34 -16.94 9.91
N SER A 188 -11.81 -17.33 8.75
CA SER A 188 -10.61 -18.20 8.71
C SER A 188 -9.72 -17.95 7.50
N PRO A 189 -8.39 -18.22 7.65
CA PRO A 189 -7.46 -18.14 6.52
C PRO A 189 -7.80 -19.09 5.37
N GLN A 190 -8.43 -20.23 5.67
CA GLN A 190 -8.80 -21.21 4.65
C GLN A 190 -9.92 -20.69 3.75
N ILE A 191 -10.94 -20.05 4.33
CA ILE A 191 -12.00 -19.39 3.56
C ILE A 191 -11.39 -18.29 2.70
N LEU A 192 -10.53 -17.45 3.30
CA LEU A 192 -9.84 -16.38 2.59
C LEU A 192 -9.03 -16.92 1.39
N ALA A 193 -8.28 -18.00 1.58
CA ALA A 193 -7.47 -18.62 0.52
C ALA A 193 -8.32 -19.19 -0.63
N ASN A 194 -9.52 -19.68 -0.33
CA ASN A 194 -10.42 -20.28 -1.31
C ASN A 194 -11.28 -19.26 -2.08
N LEU A 195 -11.24 -17.97 -1.71
CA LEU A 195 -12.01 -16.94 -2.41
C LEU A 195 -11.65 -16.91 -3.90
N LYS A 196 -12.68 -17.05 -4.73
CA LYS A 196 -12.61 -16.88 -6.19
C LYS A 196 -13.58 -15.77 -6.56
N PHE A 197 -13.02 -14.61 -6.86
CA PHE A 197 -13.82 -13.42 -7.09
C PHE A 197 -13.20 -12.61 -8.23
N THR A 198 -14.04 -11.96 -9.02
CA THR A 198 -13.61 -11.01 -10.05
C THR A 198 -14.24 -9.65 -9.78
N PHE A 199 -13.47 -8.59 -10.00
CA PHE A 199 -13.98 -7.22 -9.81
C PHE A 199 -15.27 -6.95 -10.60
N ALA A 200 -15.37 -7.47 -11.83
CA ALA A 200 -16.54 -7.25 -12.68
C ALA A 200 -17.86 -7.70 -12.04
N GLN A 201 -17.85 -8.76 -11.20
CA GLN A 201 -19.04 -9.25 -10.50
C GLN A 201 -19.57 -8.24 -9.47
N ALA A 202 -18.71 -7.39 -8.92
CA ALA A 202 -19.04 -6.45 -7.85
C ALA A 202 -19.10 -4.98 -8.29
N ALA A 203 -18.72 -4.66 -9.51
CA ALA A 203 -18.53 -3.28 -9.94
C ALA A 203 -19.74 -2.38 -9.63
N ALA A 204 -20.95 -2.80 -10.02
CA ALA A 204 -22.18 -2.05 -9.77
C ALA A 204 -22.55 -1.94 -8.27
N PHE A 205 -22.22 -2.97 -7.49
CA PHE A 205 -22.46 -2.96 -6.05
C PHE A 205 -21.49 -2.00 -5.35
N LEU A 206 -20.21 -2.04 -5.70
CA LEU A 206 -19.17 -1.18 -5.15
C LEU A 206 -19.44 0.29 -5.49
N GLU A 207 -19.84 0.60 -6.72
CA GLU A 207 -20.22 1.95 -7.13
C GLU A 207 -21.39 2.48 -6.29
N ARG A 208 -22.47 1.71 -6.14
CA ARG A 208 -23.65 2.06 -5.33
C ARG A 208 -23.29 2.31 -3.87
N THR A 209 -22.36 1.54 -3.31
CA THR A 209 -21.93 1.62 -1.90
C THR A 209 -20.79 2.61 -1.67
N LYS A 210 -20.31 3.27 -2.73
CA LYS A 210 -19.18 4.22 -2.72
C LYS A 210 -17.87 3.61 -2.23
N ALA A 211 -17.72 2.29 -2.32
CA ALA A 211 -16.46 1.61 -2.10
C ALA A 211 -15.76 1.39 -3.44
N ARG A 212 -14.46 1.64 -3.52
CA ARG A 212 -13.68 1.35 -4.73
C ARG A 212 -13.47 -0.14 -4.93
N PHE A 213 -13.12 -0.85 -3.84
CA PHE A 213 -12.83 -2.28 -3.84
C PHE A 213 -13.27 -2.93 -2.54
N PHE A 214 -13.40 -4.25 -2.56
CA PHE A 214 -13.42 -5.07 -1.35
C PHE A 214 -12.00 -5.29 -0.84
N TYR A 215 -11.87 -5.31 0.49
CA TYR A 215 -10.68 -5.77 1.17
C TYR A 215 -11.08 -6.87 2.16
N PHE A 216 -10.76 -8.11 1.80
CA PHE A 216 -11.05 -9.28 2.62
C PHE A 216 -10.00 -9.39 3.71
N LEU A 217 -10.43 -9.45 4.97
CA LEU A 217 -9.55 -9.38 6.13
C LEU A 217 -9.85 -10.52 7.10
N CYS A 218 -8.83 -11.30 7.46
CA CYS A 218 -8.90 -12.34 8.50
C CYS A 218 -7.92 -11.99 9.63
N PRO A 219 -8.37 -11.28 10.70
CA PRO A 219 -7.52 -10.97 11.84
C PRO A 219 -7.43 -12.16 12.79
N GLU A 220 -6.21 -12.53 13.19
CA GLU A 220 -5.91 -13.63 14.10
C GLU A 220 -4.96 -13.17 15.21
N ARG A 221 -5.13 -13.68 16.45
CA ARG A 221 -4.13 -13.51 17.49
C ARG A 221 -3.26 -14.76 17.57
N ARG A 222 -1.96 -14.57 17.29
CA ARG A 222 -0.95 -15.63 17.41
C ARG A 222 0.07 -15.24 18.47
N GLN A 223 0.24 -16.08 19.47
CA GLN A 223 1.21 -15.84 20.57
C GLN A 223 1.03 -14.42 21.20
N GLY A 224 -0.21 -14.00 21.40
CA GLY A 224 -0.56 -12.70 21.98
C GLY A 224 -0.46 -11.49 21.05
N ARG A 225 0.09 -11.64 19.84
CA ARG A 225 0.19 -10.58 18.82
C ARG A 225 -0.99 -10.66 17.86
N LEU A 226 -1.50 -9.50 17.46
CA LEU A 226 -2.48 -9.43 16.39
C LEU A 226 -1.75 -9.45 15.04
N GLU A 227 -2.09 -10.42 14.23
CA GLU A 227 -1.71 -10.52 12.81
C GLU A 227 -2.99 -10.59 11.99
N ALA A 228 -2.92 -10.30 10.71
CA ALA A 228 -4.05 -10.50 9.80
C ALA A 228 -3.55 -11.07 8.48
N ARG A 229 -4.43 -11.82 7.80
CA ARG A 229 -4.29 -12.12 6.38
C ARG A 229 -5.30 -11.31 5.61
N ALA A 230 -4.92 -10.90 4.40
CA ALA A 230 -5.81 -10.12 3.55
C ALA A 230 -5.67 -10.50 2.08
N ARG A 231 -6.72 -10.25 1.30
CA ARG A 231 -6.74 -10.31 -0.16
C ARG A 231 -7.49 -9.11 -0.72
N MET A 232 -7.04 -8.59 -1.83
CA MET A 232 -7.69 -7.52 -2.57
C MET A 232 -7.69 -7.82 -4.07
N PHE A 233 -8.84 -7.68 -4.67
CA PHE A 233 -9.03 -7.91 -6.10
C PHE A 233 -9.40 -6.60 -6.77
N PHE A 234 -8.75 -6.32 -7.89
CA PHE A 234 -8.96 -5.14 -8.70
C PHE A 234 -9.25 -5.51 -10.16
N TYR A 235 -9.27 -4.55 -11.07
CA TYR A 235 -9.71 -4.73 -12.46
C TYR A 235 -9.02 -5.89 -13.20
N GLY A 236 -7.73 -6.06 -13.01
CA GLY A 236 -6.88 -7.01 -13.73
C GLY A 236 -6.48 -8.24 -12.94
N GLY A 237 -6.93 -8.39 -11.70
CA GLY A 237 -6.53 -9.54 -10.89
C GLY A 237 -6.47 -9.28 -9.40
N GLU A 238 -5.49 -9.85 -8.71
CA GLU A 238 -5.25 -9.70 -7.28
C GLU A 238 -4.01 -8.86 -7.02
N ASP A 239 -4.11 -7.87 -6.11
CA ASP A 239 -3.00 -7.01 -5.74
C ASP A 239 -2.13 -7.67 -4.65
N PRO A 240 -0.80 -7.72 -4.83
CA PRO A 240 0.09 -8.32 -3.83
C PRO A 240 0.12 -7.60 -2.48
N ALA A 241 -0.03 -6.28 -2.45
CA ALA A 241 -0.04 -5.51 -1.21
C ALA A 241 -0.70 -4.15 -1.40
N THR A 242 -1.78 -3.90 -0.67
CA THR A 242 -2.61 -2.70 -0.80
C THR A 242 -2.48 -1.82 0.44
N GLY A 243 -1.48 -0.94 0.47
CA GLY A 243 -1.21 -0.07 1.62
C GLY A 243 -2.37 0.86 1.99
N SER A 244 -3.13 1.37 1.00
CA SER A 244 -4.31 2.20 1.24
C SER A 244 -5.44 1.43 1.95
N ALA A 245 -5.71 0.20 1.52
CA ALA A 245 -6.70 -0.66 2.17
C ALA A 245 -6.25 -1.14 3.55
N ALA A 246 -4.95 -1.38 3.72
CA ALA A 246 -4.37 -1.78 5.00
C ALA A 246 -4.57 -0.71 6.09
N GLY A 247 -4.52 0.58 5.75
CA GLY A 247 -4.87 1.67 6.67
C GLY A 247 -6.35 1.68 7.04
N CYS A 248 -7.26 1.43 6.09
CA CYS A 248 -8.68 1.24 6.37
C CYS A 248 -8.92 0.02 7.28
N ALA A 249 -8.19 -1.08 7.05
CA ALA A 249 -8.26 -2.28 7.90
C ALA A 249 -7.73 -2.02 9.32
N ALA A 250 -6.65 -1.25 9.48
CA ALA A 250 -6.18 -0.82 10.80
C ALA A 250 -7.24 -0.02 11.56
N SER A 251 -7.88 0.91 10.86
CA SER A 251 -8.97 1.72 11.41
C SER A 251 -10.17 0.86 11.81
N TRP A 252 -10.54 -0.11 10.97
CA TRP A 252 -11.59 -1.07 11.25
C TRP A 252 -11.25 -1.92 12.50
N MET A 253 -10.03 -2.45 12.58
CA MET A 253 -9.58 -3.25 13.73
C MET A 253 -9.58 -2.46 15.02
N ALA A 254 -9.16 -1.19 14.99
CA ALA A 254 -9.21 -0.30 16.17
C ALA A 254 -10.66 0.03 16.56
N ARG A 255 -11.53 0.38 15.59
CA ARG A 255 -12.94 0.70 15.83
C ARG A 255 -13.69 -0.43 16.50
N TYR A 256 -13.48 -1.66 16.05
CA TYR A 256 -14.21 -2.85 16.54
C TYR A 256 -13.44 -3.65 17.61
N GLY A 257 -12.44 -3.05 18.25
CA GLY A 257 -11.73 -3.61 19.39
C GLY A 257 -10.89 -4.85 19.07
N ARG A 258 -10.57 -5.07 17.80
CA ARG A 258 -9.66 -6.17 17.38
C ARG A 258 -8.21 -5.81 17.69
N ALA A 259 -7.81 -4.56 17.45
CA ALA A 259 -6.53 -4.00 17.84
C ALA A 259 -6.69 -3.03 18.99
N LYS A 260 -5.70 -2.98 19.89
CA LYS A 260 -5.60 -1.93 20.89
C LYS A 260 -5.13 -0.63 20.24
N SER A 261 -5.36 0.50 20.92
CA SER A 261 -4.83 1.79 20.48
C SER A 261 -3.31 1.72 20.27
N ASP A 262 -2.84 2.14 19.08
CA ASP A 262 -1.42 2.15 18.66
C ASP A 262 -0.76 0.75 18.64
N GLU A 263 -1.54 -0.34 18.69
CA GLU A 263 -1.03 -1.71 18.53
C GLU A 263 -0.55 -1.90 17.08
N GLN A 264 0.70 -2.29 16.91
CA GLN A 264 1.22 -2.64 15.60
C GLN A 264 0.68 -4.02 15.15
N VAL A 265 0.04 -4.02 13.99
CA VAL A 265 -0.47 -5.24 13.34
C VAL A 265 0.30 -5.48 12.06
N VAL A 266 0.62 -6.74 11.77
CA VAL A 266 1.18 -7.15 10.49
C VAL A 266 0.09 -7.78 9.65
N ILE A 267 -0.21 -7.19 8.51
CA ILE A 267 -1.14 -7.73 7.53
C ILE A 267 -0.33 -8.45 6.44
N ARG A 268 -0.57 -9.75 6.28
CA ARG A 268 0.01 -10.56 5.21
C ARG A 268 -0.97 -10.63 4.05
N GLN A 269 -0.53 -10.17 2.88
CA GLN A 269 -1.29 -10.15 1.62
C GLN A 269 -0.46 -10.79 0.50
N GLY A 270 -1.09 -11.18 -0.61
CA GLY A 270 -0.42 -11.69 -1.82
C GLY A 270 0.12 -13.11 -1.70
N VAL A 271 -0.21 -13.84 -0.64
CA VAL A 271 0.26 -15.21 -0.40
C VAL A 271 -0.27 -16.17 -1.48
N GLU A 272 -1.52 -15.99 -1.87
CA GLU A 272 -2.23 -16.85 -2.82
C GLU A 272 -1.74 -16.68 -4.27
N ILE A 273 -1.11 -15.55 -4.56
CA ILE A 273 -0.49 -15.24 -5.87
C ILE A 273 1.03 -15.33 -5.85
N HIS A 274 1.59 -16.01 -4.84
CA HIS A 274 3.03 -16.23 -4.70
C HIS A 274 3.89 -14.95 -4.57
N ARG A 275 3.28 -13.85 -4.13
CA ARG A 275 3.93 -12.56 -3.85
C ARG A 275 3.70 -12.14 -2.39
N PRO A 276 4.11 -12.96 -1.38
CA PRO A 276 3.83 -12.67 0.02
C PRO A 276 4.40 -11.30 0.42
N SER A 277 3.55 -10.50 1.06
CA SER A 277 3.85 -9.15 1.53
C SER A 277 3.58 -9.03 3.02
N GLU A 278 4.31 -8.15 3.72
CA GLU A 278 4.10 -7.78 5.12
C GLU A 278 3.86 -6.27 5.22
N ILE A 279 2.61 -5.88 5.44
CA ILE A 279 2.20 -4.49 5.62
C ILE A 279 2.05 -4.25 7.13
N TYR A 280 2.82 -3.33 7.67
CA TYR A 280 2.78 -2.95 9.07
C TYR A 280 1.82 -1.79 9.24
N VAL A 281 0.81 -1.97 10.11
CA VAL A 281 -0.22 -0.95 10.30
C VAL A 281 -0.47 -0.71 11.78
N ARG A 282 -0.91 0.50 12.10
CA ARG A 282 -1.43 0.88 13.42
C ARG A 282 -2.37 2.07 13.32
N ALA A 283 -3.25 2.21 14.29
CA ALA A 283 -4.14 3.36 14.41
C ALA A 283 -4.31 3.70 15.91
N ARG A 284 -4.48 4.97 16.24
CA ARG A 284 -4.76 5.41 17.61
C ARG A 284 -6.25 5.53 17.84
N GLY A 285 -6.66 5.29 19.10
CA GLY A 285 -8.05 5.40 19.51
C GLY A 285 -8.80 4.07 19.48
N GLN A 286 -10.08 4.15 19.75
CA GLN A 286 -11.04 3.03 19.77
C GLN A 286 -12.46 3.54 19.47
N GLY A 287 -13.34 2.65 19.04
CA GLY A 287 -14.74 2.98 18.77
C GLY A 287 -14.84 4.03 17.67
N GLU A 288 -15.52 5.14 17.94
CA GLU A 288 -15.75 6.20 16.96
C GLU A 288 -14.57 7.18 16.82
N HIS A 289 -13.60 7.14 17.74
CA HIS A 289 -12.46 8.06 17.77
C HIS A 289 -11.17 7.34 17.35
N VAL A 290 -11.05 7.08 16.07
CA VAL A 290 -9.82 6.50 15.47
C VAL A 290 -9.10 7.60 14.68
N THR A 291 -7.81 7.76 14.93
CA THR A 291 -6.94 8.77 14.32
C THR A 291 -5.53 8.23 14.11
N ASP A 292 -4.63 9.03 13.54
CA ASP A 292 -3.20 8.73 13.40
C ASP A 292 -2.96 7.35 12.78
N VAL A 293 -3.64 7.08 11.66
CA VAL A 293 -3.50 5.83 10.91
C VAL A 293 -2.14 5.81 10.22
N ARG A 294 -1.37 4.77 10.47
CA ARG A 294 -0.03 4.63 9.90
C ARG A 294 0.12 3.30 9.19
N VAL A 295 0.83 3.37 8.08
CA VAL A 295 1.16 2.23 7.21
C VAL A 295 2.64 2.27 6.90
N GLY A 296 3.32 1.17 7.12
CA GLY A 296 4.76 1.06 6.92
C GLY A 296 5.20 -0.31 6.43
N GLY A 297 6.49 -0.40 6.13
CA GLY A 297 7.10 -1.63 5.65
C GLY A 297 8.52 -1.41 5.16
N TYR A 298 8.99 -2.40 4.43
CA TYR A 298 10.32 -2.44 3.84
C TYR A 298 10.21 -2.47 2.33
N ALA A 299 11.33 -2.21 1.64
CA ALA A 299 11.46 -2.45 0.22
C ALA A 299 12.84 -2.99 -0.08
N VAL A 300 12.95 -3.77 -1.16
CA VAL A 300 14.21 -4.31 -1.66
C VAL A 300 14.32 -4.05 -3.15
N GLU A 301 15.50 -3.57 -3.61
CA GLU A 301 15.78 -3.41 -5.05
C GLU A 301 16.04 -4.78 -5.66
N VAL A 302 15.39 -5.07 -6.79
CA VAL A 302 15.50 -6.35 -7.49
C VAL A 302 16.03 -6.22 -8.90
N LEU A 303 15.85 -5.06 -9.53
CA LEU A 303 16.25 -4.83 -10.90
C LEU A 303 16.65 -3.37 -11.09
N ARG A 304 17.64 -3.14 -11.93
CA ARG A 304 18.02 -1.81 -12.41
C ARG A 304 18.16 -1.87 -13.92
N GLY A 305 17.66 -0.85 -14.59
CA GLY A 305 17.69 -0.82 -16.05
C GLY A 305 17.64 0.58 -16.63
N ARG A 306 17.61 0.63 -17.95
CA ARG A 306 17.55 1.85 -18.73
C ARG A 306 16.60 1.67 -19.91
N VAL A 307 15.70 2.64 -20.08
CA VAL A 307 14.82 2.74 -21.25
C VAL A 307 15.34 3.81 -22.19
N THR A 308 15.22 3.59 -23.49
CA THR A 308 15.58 4.57 -24.53
C THR A 308 14.34 4.93 -25.34
N LEU A 309 14.05 6.23 -25.48
CA LEU A 309 12.95 6.80 -26.25
C LEU A 309 13.48 7.56 -27.47
#